data_09e81042a9840f95866e362c6235aef9
#
_entry.id   09e81042a9840f95866e362c6235aef9
#
_cell.length_a   1.000
_cell.length_b   1.000
_cell.length_c   1.000
_cell.angle_alpha   90.00
_cell.angle_beta   90.00
_cell.angle_gamma   90.00
#
_symmetry.space_group_name_H-M   'P 1'
#
loop_
_entity.id
_entity.type
_entity.pdbx_description
1 polymer ?
#
loop_
_entity_poly.entity_id
_entity_poly.type
_entity_poly.pdbx_seq_one_letter_code
_entity_poly.pdbx_strand_id
1 'polypeptide(L)'
;DALDFELLEKQLKTLLENKPIQKPVYDFTIHLRKEETELVEPADIIILEGILTFHKKEIRDLLDIRIFVDTDADIRLLRRIRRDMEQRGRSFEEIRERYSSMVRPAYRDFV
;
A
#
# COMPACT_ATOMS: atom_id res chain seq x y z
N ASP A 1 -1.91 3.77 12.62
CA ASP A 1 -1.20 3.91 11.36
C ASP A 1 -1.61 2.82 10.38
N ALA A 2 -1.79 3.19 9.11
CA ALA A 2 -2.28 2.28 8.08
C ALA A 2 -1.21 1.28 7.59
N LEU A 3 0.08 1.55 7.85
CA LEU A 3 1.20 0.72 7.43
C LEU A 3 2.13 0.42 8.60
N ASP A 4 2.42 -0.87 8.77
CA ASP A 4 3.46 -1.34 9.68
C ASP A 4 4.80 -1.40 8.93
N PHE A 5 5.53 -0.29 8.95
CA PHE A 5 6.81 -0.18 8.24
C PHE A 5 7.90 -1.10 8.81
N GLU A 6 7.89 -1.36 10.11
CA GLU A 6 8.85 -2.26 10.74
C GLU A 6 8.65 -3.70 10.26
N LEU A 7 7.39 -4.15 10.21
CA LEU A 7 7.06 -5.46 9.68
C LEU A 7 7.38 -5.57 8.19
N LEU A 8 7.06 -4.54 7.41
CA LEU A 8 7.35 -4.51 5.98
C LEU A 8 8.85 -4.61 5.71
N GLU A 9 9.66 -3.84 6.42
CA GLU A 9 11.12 -3.89 6.32
C GLU A 9 11.65 -5.28 6.64
N LYS A 10 11.20 -5.87 7.75
CA LYS A 10 11.61 -7.20 8.20
C LYS A 10 11.24 -8.28 7.18
N GLN A 11 10.02 -8.26 6.67
CA GLN A 11 9.55 -9.24 5.70
C GLN A 11 10.22 -9.09 4.34
N LEU A 12 10.47 -7.86 3.90
CA LEU A 12 11.19 -7.61 2.66
C LEU A 12 12.64 -8.13 2.73
N LYS A 13 13.33 -7.88 3.84
CA LYS A 13 14.67 -8.44 4.10
C LYS A 13 14.66 -9.97 4.11
N THR A 14 13.63 -10.58 4.69
CA THR A 14 13.47 -12.04 4.72
C THR A 14 13.33 -12.61 3.31
N LEU A 15 12.51 -12.00 2.47
CA LEU A 15 12.39 -12.41 1.06
C LEU A 15 13.69 -12.25 0.29
N LEU A 16 14.44 -11.17 0.53
CA LEU A 16 15.74 -10.93 -0.09
C LEU A 16 16.80 -11.94 0.34
N GLU A 17 16.64 -12.56 1.51
CA GLU A 17 17.45 -13.68 1.98
C GLU A 17 16.99 -15.04 1.43
N ASN A 18 16.09 -15.05 0.47
CA ASN A 18 15.52 -16.24 -0.16
C ASN A 18 14.72 -17.13 0.81
N LYS A 19 13.99 -16.49 1.73
CA LYS A 19 13.12 -17.14 2.71
C LYS A 19 11.67 -16.69 2.52
N PRO A 20 10.68 -17.60 2.73
CA PRO A 20 9.27 -17.23 2.63
C PRO A 20 8.81 -16.35 3.80
N ILE A 21 7.73 -15.63 3.59
CA ILE A 21 7.07 -14.81 4.62
C ILE A 21 5.58 -15.12 4.71
N GLN A 22 4.97 -14.74 5.83
CA GLN A 22 3.52 -14.73 6.03
C GLN A 22 3.03 -13.29 5.95
N LYS A 23 2.58 -12.88 4.77
CA LYS A 23 2.13 -11.51 4.51
C LYS A 23 0.79 -11.25 5.19
N PRO A 24 0.60 -10.11 5.89
CA PRO A 24 -0.71 -9.71 6.42
C PRO A 24 -1.74 -9.54 5.31
N VAL A 25 -2.98 -9.91 5.59
CA VAL A 25 -4.13 -9.69 4.71
C VAL A 25 -5.05 -8.67 5.36
N TYR A 26 -5.51 -7.69 4.58
CA TYR A 26 -6.33 -6.59 5.04
C TYR A 26 -7.76 -6.71 4.49
N ASP A 27 -8.75 -6.56 5.37
CA ASP A 27 -10.15 -6.49 4.96
C ASP A 27 -10.56 -5.03 4.78
N PHE A 28 -10.76 -4.61 3.55
CA PHE A 28 -11.10 -3.23 3.20
C PHE A 28 -12.54 -2.86 3.55
N THR A 29 -13.42 -3.83 3.80
CA THR A 29 -14.82 -3.54 4.15
C THR A 29 -14.96 -3.12 5.61
N ILE A 30 -14.14 -3.68 6.50
CA ILE A 30 -14.15 -3.38 7.95
C ILE A 30 -12.92 -2.58 8.40
N HIS A 31 -12.02 -2.23 7.49
CA HIS A 31 -10.79 -1.46 7.74
C HIS A 31 -9.86 -2.09 8.79
N LEU A 32 -9.81 -3.40 8.86
CA LEU A 32 -8.98 -4.14 9.81
C LEU A 32 -8.11 -5.17 9.11
N ARG A 33 -6.94 -5.46 9.72
CA ARG A 33 -6.11 -6.59 9.34
C ARG A 33 -6.85 -7.88 9.71
N LYS A 34 -6.89 -8.83 8.79
CA LYS A 34 -7.41 -10.17 9.06
C LYS A 34 -6.45 -10.94 9.96
N GLU A 35 -6.96 -11.95 10.69
CA GLU A 35 -6.11 -12.91 11.40
C GLU A 35 -5.34 -13.81 10.44
N GLU A 36 -5.90 -14.07 9.26
CA GLU A 36 -5.28 -14.84 8.20
C GLU A 36 -4.04 -14.11 7.65
N THR A 37 -3.06 -14.91 7.22
CA THR A 37 -1.90 -14.44 6.48
C THR A 37 -1.81 -15.17 5.15
N GLU A 38 -1.06 -14.60 4.23
CA GLU A 38 -0.80 -15.19 2.92
C GLU A 38 0.68 -15.56 2.82
N LEU A 39 0.96 -16.81 2.48
CA LEU A 39 2.33 -17.26 2.24
C LEU A 39 2.86 -16.63 0.94
N VAL A 40 4.00 -15.97 1.04
CA VAL A 40 4.72 -15.43 -0.11
C VAL A 40 6.08 -16.11 -0.18
N GLU A 41 6.30 -16.83 -1.27
CA GLU A 41 7.57 -17.49 -1.56
C GLU A 41 8.58 -16.49 -2.12
N PRO A 42 9.89 -16.66 -1.86
CA PRO A 42 10.91 -15.83 -2.48
C PRO A 42 10.98 -16.07 -4.00
N ALA A 43 11.38 -15.06 -4.73
CA ALA A 43 11.51 -15.09 -6.19
C ALA A 43 12.70 -14.25 -6.63
N ASP A 44 13.17 -14.44 -7.86
CA ASP A 44 14.27 -13.67 -8.43
C ASP A 44 13.92 -12.20 -8.61
N ILE A 45 12.64 -11.92 -8.87
CA ILE A 45 12.12 -10.56 -9.00
C ILE A 45 10.99 -10.38 -7.99
N ILE A 46 11.11 -9.35 -7.15
CA ILE A 46 10.11 -8.96 -6.17
C ILE A 46 9.61 -7.56 -6.52
N ILE A 47 8.28 -7.42 -6.66
CA ILE A 47 7.64 -6.13 -6.92
C ILE A 47 6.92 -5.69 -5.65
N LEU A 48 7.35 -4.56 -5.09
CA LEU A 48 6.68 -3.88 -3.98
C LEU A 48 5.90 -2.69 -4.53
N GLU A 49 4.58 -2.70 -4.37
CA GLU A 49 3.76 -1.59 -4.80
C GLU A 49 2.99 -0.97 -3.62
N GLY A 50 2.73 0.31 -3.71
CA GLY A 50 1.96 1.02 -2.71
C GLY A 50 2.23 2.52 -2.73
N ILE A 51 1.36 3.27 -2.09
CA ILE A 51 1.43 4.75 -2.11
C ILE A 51 2.52 5.32 -1.21
N LEU A 52 3.01 4.55 -0.24
CA LEU A 52 4.02 4.99 0.73
C LEU A 52 5.31 4.16 0.68
N THR A 53 5.54 3.41 -0.40
CA THR A 53 6.70 2.53 -0.52
C THR A 53 8.04 3.27 -0.45
N PHE A 54 8.07 4.54 -0.84
CA PHE A 54 9.29 5.36 -0.81
C PHE A 54 9.41 6.25 0.43
N HIS A 55 8.44 6.19 1.34
CA HIS A 55 8.43 7.08 2.49
C HIS A 55 9.59 6.83 3.47
N LYS A 56 9.87 5.57 3.79
CA LYS A 56 10.95 5.19 4.70
C LYS A 56 12.24 4.91 3.96
N LYS A 57 13.33 5.56 4.40
CA LYS A 57 14.66 5.37 3.81
C LYS A 57 15.10 3.91 3.87
N GLU A 58 14.85 3.22 4.98
CA GLU A 58 15.22 1.83 5.20
C GLU A 58 14.61 0.91 4.13
N ILE A 59 13.39 1.19 3.69
CA ILE A 59 12.72 0.44 2.61
C ILE A 59 13.23 0.87 1.26
N ARG A 60 13.38 2.17 1.01
CA ARG A 60 13.93 2.67 -0.26
C ARG A 60 15.30 2.07 -0.57
N ASP A 61 16.14 1.93 0.43
CA ASP A 61 17.50 1.40 0.27
C ASP A 61 17.54 -0.09 -0.09
N LEU A 62 16.45 -0.82 0.13
CA LEU A 62 16.31 -2.22 -0.26
C LEU A 62 15.89 -2.38 -1.74
N LEU A 63 15.44 -1.33 -2.39
CA LEU A 63 14.91 -1.38 -3.75
C LEU A 63 16.01 -1.12 -4.76
N ASP A 64 16.19 -2.05 -5.70
CA ASP A 64 17.16 -1.91 -6.79
C ASP A 64 16.66 -0.95 -7.87
N ILE A 65 15.35 -1.03 -8.17
CA ILE A 65 14.69 -0.17 -9.17
C ILE A 65 13.49 0.50 -8.50
N ARG A 66 13.34 1.81 -8.71
CA ARG A 66 12.26 2.62 -8.15
C ARG A 66 11.49 3.28 -9.28
N ILE A 67 10.19 3.02 -9.32
CA ILE A 67 9.30 3.55 -10.35
C ILE A 67 8.19 4.36 -9.68
N PHE A 68 8.04 5.62 -10.07
CA PHE A 68 6.93 6.46 -9.66
C PHE A 68 5.95 6.62 -10.82
N VAL A 69 4.68 6.26 -10.59
CA VAL A 69 3.63 6.42 -11.60
C VAL A 69 2.91 7.74 -11.35
N ASP A 70 3.18 8.71 -12.21
CA ASP A 70 2.56 10.02 -12.13
C ASP A 70 1.27 10.05 -12.96
N THR A 71 0.20 10.53 -12.34
CA THR A 71 -1.12 10.67 -12.97
C THR A 71 -1.79 11.93 -12.43
N ASP A 72 -2.54 12.64 -13.26
CA ASP A 72 -3.26 13.85 -12.85
C ASP A 72 -4.23 13.57 -11.68
N ALA A 73 -4.34 14.53 -10.78
CA ALA A 73 -5.09 14.37 -9.53
C ALA A 73 -6.57 14.06 -9.75
N ASP A 74 -7.21 14.66 -10.75
CA ASP A 74 -8.61 14.42 -11.09
C ASP A 74 -8.83 12.98 -11.57
N ILE A 75 -7.93 12.46 -12.42
CA ILE A 75 -7.98 11.08 -12.91
C ILE A 75 -7.76 10.10 -11.77
N ARG A 76 -6.80 10.37 -10.88
CA ARG A 76 -6.58 9.54 -9.69
C ARG A 76 -7.82 9.48 -8.82
N LEU A 77 -8.48 10.61 -8.60
CA LEU A 77 -9.71 10.70 -7.81
C LEU A 77 -10.85 9.89 -8.43
N LEU A 78 -11.10 10.05 -9.73
CA LEU A 78 -12.15 9.30 -10.43
C LEU A 78 -11.92 7.79 -10.37
N ARG A 79 -10.69 7.34 -10.60
CA ARG A 79 -10.33 5.92 -10.49
C ARG A 79 -10.52 5.39 -9.08
N ARG A 80 -10.17 6.19 -8.07
CA ARG A 80 -10.36 5.83 -6.67
C ARG A 80 -11.83 5.69 -6.30
N ILE A 81 -12.67 6.64 -6.71
CA ILE A 81 -14.12 6.59 -6.47
C ILE A 81 -14.69 5.28 -7.04
N ARG A 82 -14.40 5.01 -8.29
CA ARG A 82 -14.87 3.79 -8.96
C ARG A 82 -14.42 2.53 -8.23
N ARG A 83 -13.15 2.40 -7.94
CA ARG A 83 -12.60 1.24 -7.24
C ARG A 83 -13.24 1.03 -5.87
N ASP A 84 -13.34 2.11 -5.08
CA ASP A 84 -13.81 2.01 -3.70
C ASP A 84 -15.32 1.70 -3.65
N MET A 85 -16.10 2.19 -4.60
CA MET A 85 -17.52 1.84 -4.70
C MET A 85 -17.74 0.41 -5.20
N GLU A 86 -17.03 0.00 -6.24
CA GLU A 86 -17.23 -1.30 -6.89
C GLU A 86 -16.55 -2.46 -6.14
N GLN A 87 -15.37 -2.24 -5.58
CA GLN A 87 -14.52 -3.31 -5.04
C GLN A 87 -14.35 -3.31 -3.53
N ARG A 88 -14.53 -2.16 -2.86
CA ARG A 88 -14.30 -2.01 -1.42
C ARG A 88 -15.56 -1.69 -0.62
N GLY A 89 -16.72 -1.65 -1.26
CA GLY A 89 -18.01 -1.44 -0.61
C GLY A 89 -18.18 -0.08 0.08
N ARG A 90 -17.40 0.94 -0.30
CA ARG A 90 -17.48 2.28 0.28
C ARG A 90 -18.55 3.13 -0.40
N SER A 91 -19.24 3.97 0.39
CA SER A 91 -20.15 4.99 -0.15
C SER A 91 -19.35 6.18 -0.70
N PHE A 92 -20.01 6.98 -1.57
CA PHE A 92 -19.40 8.22 -2.08
C PHE A 92 -19.00 9.17 -0.95
N GLU A 93 -19.83 9.32 0.08
CA GLU A 93 -19.54 10.21 1.21
C GLU A 93 -18.33 9.77 2.02
N GLU A 94 -18.18 8.47 2.26
CA GLU A 94 -16.97 7.92 2.91
C GLU A 94 -15.72 8.20 2.09
N ILE A 95 -15.79 8.02 0.77
CA ILE A 95 -14.67 8.27 -0.14
C ILE A 95 -14.30 9.76 -0.13
N ARG A 96 -15.27 10.65 -0.21
CA ARG A 96 -15.08 12.10 -0.19
C ARG A 96 -14.40 12.55 1.09
N GLU A 97 -14.88 12.07 2.24
CA GLU A 97 -14.32 12.40 3.55
C GLU A 97 -12.88 11.91 3.69
N ARG A 98 -12.61 10.66 3.34
CA ARG A 98 -11.26 10.09 3.37
C ARG A 98 -10.29 10.83 2.47
N TYR A 99 -10.72 11.17 1.26
CA TYR A 99 -9.87 11.89 0.32
C TYR A 99 -9.47 13.27 0.86
N SER A 100 -10.42 14.01 1.38
CA SER A 100 -10.18 15.37 1.90
C SER A 100 -9.36 15.38 3.18
N SER A 101 -9.61 14.42 4.10
CA SER A 101 -8.98 14.41 5.43
C SER A 101 -7.67 13.64 5.49
N MET A 102 -7.47 12.63 4.67
CA MET A 102 -6.34 11.70 4.78
C MET A 102 -5.52 11.59 3.50
N VAL A 103 -6.14 11.31 2.35
CA VAL A 103 -5.44 10.97 1.12
C VAL A 103 -4.75 12.18 0.50
N ARG A 104 -5.46 13.27 0.33
CA ARG A 104 -4.92 14.50 -0.28
C ARG A 104 -3.81 15.12 0.57
N PRO A 105 -3.97 15.26 1.90
CA PRO A 105 -2.88 15.71 2.75
C PRO A 105 -1.66 14.77 2.72
N ALA A 106 -1.87 13.47 2.78
CA ALA A 106 -0.78 12.50 2.73
C ALA A 106 -0.01 12.58 1.40
N TYR A 107 -0.69 12.74 0.28
CA TYR A 107 -0.03 12.91 -1.00
C TYR A 107 0.86 14.17 -1.03
N ARG A 108 0.36 15.28 -0.51
CA ARG A 108 1.13 16.54 -0.43
C ARG A 108 2.36 16.42 0.46
N ASP A 109 2.24 15.69 1.58
CA ASP A 109 3.29 15.61 2.59
C ASP A 109 4.34 14.54 2.27
N PHE A 110 3.97 13.44 1.61
CA PHE A 110 4.81 12.24 1.46
C PHE A 110 5.13 11.86 0.00
N VAL A 111 4.53 12.50 -0.96
CA VAL A 111 4.77 12.28 -2.38
C VAL A 111 5.30 13.55 -3.05
#